data_66f7976f18a511cdb12c186a545fd245
#
_entry.id   66f7976f18a511cdb12c186a545fd245
#
_cell.length_a   1.000
_cell.length_b   1.000
_cell.length_c   1.000
_cell.angle_alpha   90.00
_cell.angle_beta   90.00
_cell.angle_gamma   90.00
#
_symmetry.space_group_name_H-M   'P 1'
#
loop_
_entity.id
_entity.type
_entity.pdbx_description
1 polymer ?
#
loop_
_entity_poly.entity_id
_entity_poly.type
_entity_poly.pdbx_seq_one_letter_code
_entity_poly.pdbx_strand_id
1 'polypeptide(L)'
;MKKIRPLMVGMIILLLTSCISTGVVKTPLTSQTIIEVPNTSQTDLYVRANSAAVEMFNNASSVIQYSDKAAGMIKGKFIISNVLEGIYYHRINVIISIEVKDNKMRLSFSDISATYTGDVLNGNYRQEGVTFTVDATSGLGKKVKSEIDSFVKVFAEKVKTVSSDW
;
A
#
# COMPACT_ATOMS: atom_id res chain seq x y z
N MET A 1 34.97 12.81 -58.45
CA MET A 1 34.12 12.06 -57.49
C MET A 1 35.01 11.67 -56.30
N LYS A 2 34.91 12.36 -55.14
CA LYS A 2 35.75 12.09 -53.95
C LYS A 2 35.18 10.89 -53.19
N LYS A 3 35.97 9.80 -53.07
CA LYS A 3 35.63 8.63 -52.29
C LYS A 3 35.61 9.02 -50.79
N ILE A 4 34.43 9.07 -50.19
CA ILE A 4 34.23 9.24 -48.73
C ILE A 4 34.81 7.98 -48.09
N ARG A 5 35.83 8.16 -47.22
CA ARG A 5 36.53 7.06 -46.55
C ARG A 5 35.58 6.39 -45.57
N PRO A 6 35.47 5.04 -45.58
CA PRO A 6 34.54 4.31 -44.72
C PRO A 6 34.78 4.50 -43.21
N LEU A 7 35.94 5.08 -42.85
CA LEU A 7 36.30 5.36 -41.47
C LEU A 7 35.42 6.44 -40.81
N MET A 8 34.90 7.41 -41.58
CA MET A 8 34.04 8.47 -41.04
C MET A 8 32.58 8.00 -40.77
N VAL A 9 32.11 7.03 -41.55
CA VAL A 9 30.73 6.51 -41.36
C VAL A 9 30.64 5.64 -40.09
N GLY A 10 31.70 4.88 -39.76
CA GLY A 10 31.75 4.08 -38.52
C GLY A 10 31.76 4.93 -37.25
N MET A 11 32.35 6.12 -37.25
CA MET A 11 32.42 7.00 -36.07
C MET A 11 31.09 7.71 -35.79
N ILE A 12 30.26 7.96 -36.79
CA ILE A 12 28.94 8.58 -36.63
C ILE A 12 27.93 7.60 -36.03
N ILE A 13 28.05 6.29 -36.32
CA ILE A 13 27.15 5.26 -35.78
C ILE A 13 27.41 5.01 -34.30
N LEU A 14 28.63 5.19 -33.80
CA LEU A 14 28.98 5.02 -32.39
C LEU A 14 28.44 6.14 -31.48
N LEU A 15 28.09 7.29 -32.03
CA LEU A 15 27.57 8.43 -31.25
C LEU A 15 26.04 8.39 -31.02
N LEU A 16 25.31 7.47 -31.65
CA LEU A 16 23.85 7.37 -31.53
C LEU A 16 23.39 6.35 -30.48
N THR A 17 24.29 5.63 -29.80
CA THR A 17 23.93 4.60 -28.83
C THR A 17 23.93 5.05 -27.37
N SER A 18 24.09 6.33 -27.07
CA SER A 18 24.30 6.82 -25.71
C SER A 18 23.14 7.61 -25.10
N CYS A 19 21.89 7.20 -25.32
CA CYS A 19 20.76 7.71 -24.53
C CYS A 19 19.63 6.69 -24.38
N ILE A 20 19.95 5.50 -23.88
CA ILE A 20 18.93 4.70 -23.22
C ILE A 20 19.05 5.05 -21.73
N SER A 21 18.41 6.12 -21.32
CA SER A 21 18.16 6.33 -19.90
C SER A 21 17.17 5.22 -19.48
N THR A 22 17.68 4.18 -18.86
CA THR A 22 16.88 3.19 -18.18
C THR A 22 16.24 3.89 -16.96
N GLY A 23 15.17 4.63 -17.19
CA GLY A 23 14.34 5.14 -16.12
C GLY A 23 13.91 3.93 -15.28
N VAL A 24 14.32 3.89 -14.02
CA VAL A 24 13.86 2.87 -13.08
C VAL A 24 12.34 3.00 -13.02
N VAL A 25 11.63 2.06 -13.63
CA VAL A 25 10.17 2.00 -13.58
C VAL A 25 9.80 1.68 -12.13
N LYS A 26 9.31 2.70 -11.41
CA LYS A 26 8.81 2.51 -10.04
C LYS A 26 7.50 1.72 -10.11
N THR A 27 7.43 0.63 -9.37
CA THR A 27 6.22 -0.19 -9.26
C THR A 27 5.46 0.23 -8.00
N PRO A 28 4.27 0.86 -8.11
CA PRO A 28 3.49 1.25 -6.95
C PRO A 28 3.21 0.04 -6.03
N LEU A 29 3.41 0.21 -4.73
CA LEU A 29 3.06 -0.82 -3.77
C LEU A 29 1.55 -0.97 -3.70
N THR A 30 1.07 -2.18 -3.94
CA THR A 30 -0.30 -2.63 -3.69
C THR A 30 -0.26 -3.99 -2.99
N SER A 31 -1.32 -4.32 -2.26
CA SER A 31 -1.44 -5.64 -1.63
C SER A 31 -2.88 -6.10 -1.67
N GLN A 32 -3.08 -7.40 -1.83
CA GLN A 32 -4.39 -8.02 -1.80
C GLN A 32 -4.30 -9.37 -1.10
N THR A 33 -5.29 -9.65 -0.23
CA THR A 33 -5.38 -10.91 0.50
C THR A 33 -6.83 -11.36 0.56
N ILE A 34 -7.07 -12.67 0.39
CA ILE A 34 -8.37 -13.30 0.62
C ILE A 34 -8.31 -14.02 1.96
N ILE A 35 -9.33 -13.78 2.79
CA ILE A 35 -9.52 -14.44 4.09
C ILE A 35 -10.76 -15.33 3.97
N GLU A 36 -10.56 -16.62 4.14
CA GLU A 36 -11.65 -17.60 4.17
C GLU A 36 -12.23 -17.68 5.59
N VAL A 37 -13.57 -17.62 5.68
CA VAL A 37 -14.35 -17.76 6.92
C VAL A 37 -15.52 -18.70 6.63
N PRO A 38 -15.31 -20.01 6.64
CA PRO A 38 -16.32 -21.00 6.26
C PRO A 38 -17.61 -20.89 7.07
N ASN A 39 -18.73 -21.30 6.47
CA ASN A 39 -20.06 -21.33 7.09
C ASN A 39 -20.55 -19.96 7.60
N THR A 40 -20.14 -18.87 6.96
CA THR A 40 -20.52 -17.51 7.33
C THR A 40 -21.18 -16.80 6.15
N SER A 41 -22.39 -16.27 6.37
CA SER A 41 -23.10 -15.50 5.34
C SER A 41 -22.38 -14.16 5.06
N GLN A 42 -22.60 -13.59 3.88
CA GLN A 42 -22.10 -12.25 3.55
C GLN A 42 -22.50 -11.21 4.60
N THR A 43 -23.77 -11.27 5.07
CA THR A 43 -24.29 -10.32 6.07
C THR A 43 -23.57 -10.42 7.40
N ASP A 44 -23.37 -11.64 7.93
CA ASP A 44 -22.67 -11.85 9.19
C ASP A 44 -21.19 -11.50 9.07
N LEU A 45 -20.58 -11.90 7.96
CA LEU A 45 -19.18 -11.60 7.72
C LEU A 45 -18.94 -10.09 7.55
N TYR A 46 -19.89 -9.36 6.94
CA TYR A 46 -19.85 -7.90 6.89
C TYR A 46 -19.89 -7.27 8.29
N VAL A 47 -20.77 -7.74 9.17
CA VAL A 47 -20.85 -7.24 10.55
C VAL A 47 -19.55 -7.50 11.29
N ARG A 48 -18.98 -8.70 11.19
CA ARG A 48 -17.69 -9.05 11.80
C ARG A 48 -16.54 -8.20 11.25
N ALA A 49 -16.49 -7.98 9.93
CA ALA A 49 -15.47 -7.15 9.29
C ALA A 49 -15.57 -5.67 9.72
N ASN A 50 -16.80 -5.16 9.83
CA ASN A 50 -17.03 -3.79 10.31
C ASN A 50 -16.64 -3.63 11.79
N SER A 51 -17.00 -4.59 12.65
CA SER A 51 -16.61 -4.60 14.06
C SER A 51 -15.08 -4.64 14.21
N ALA A 52 -14.42 -5.56 13.50
CA ALA A 52 -12.98 -5.65 13.51
C ALA A 52 -12.30 -4.34 13.05
N ALA A 53 -12.84 -3.70 12.01
CA ALA A 53 -12.34 -2.40 11.54
C ALA A 53 -12.51 -1.31 12.61
N VAL A 54 -13.68 -1.24 13.27
CA VAL A 54 -13.94 -0.27 14.35
C VAL A 54 -12.96 -0.48 15.52
N GLU A 55 -12.70 -1.71 15.91
CA GLU A 55 -11.77 -2.02 17.01
C GLU A 55 -10.31 -1.73 16.67
N MET A 56 -9.91 -1.96 15.42
CA MET A 56 -8.51 -1.77 15.00
C MET A 56 -8.15 -0.32 14.72
N PHE A 57 -9.13 0.50 14.37
CA PHE A 57 -8.90 1.93 14.11
C PHE A 57 -9.31 2.75 15.34
N ASN A 58 -8.35 3.44 15.97
CA ASN A 58 -8.60 4.31 17.13
C ASN A 58 -9.68 5.37 16.89
N ASN A 59 -9.92 5.73 15.63
CA ASN A 59 -10.98 6.63 15.19
C ASN A 59 -11.60 6.11 13.89
N ALA A 60 -12.42 5.06 14.00
CA ALA A 60 -13.03 4.41 12.85
C ALA A 60 -13.90 5.36 12.01
N SER A 61 -14.56 6.34 12.61
CA SER A 61 -15.37 7.33 11.89
C SER A 61 -14.56 8.25 10.97
N SER A 62 -13.28 8.48 11.28
CA SER A 62 -12.38 9.22 10.41
C SER A 62 -11.66 8.35 9.37
N VAL A 63 -11.59 7.05 9.61
CA VAL A 63 -10.95 6.08 8.73
C VAL A 63 -11.92 5.53 7.70
N ILE A 64 -13.12 5.07 8.14
CA ILE A 64 -14.13 4.50 7.26
C ILE A 64 -14.83 5.64 6.51
N GLN A 65 -14.62 5.72 5.21
CA GLN A 65 -15.17 6.76 4.34
C GLN A 65 -16.42 6.31 3.59
N TYR A 66 -16.57 5.01 3.40
CA TYR A 66 -17.70 4.41 2.71
C TYR A 66 -17.99 3.02 3.28
N SER A 67 -19.25 2.73 3.51
CA SER A 67 -19.71 1.39 3.87
C SER A 67 -21.09 1.11 3.28
N ASP A 68 -21.23 -0.06 2.67
CA ASP A 68 -22.47 -0.55 2.06
C ASP A 68 -22.64 -2.03 2.42
N LYS A 69 -23.60 -2.30 3.32
CA LYS A 69 -23.88 -3.65 3.79
C LYS A 69 -24.47 -4.52 2.68
N ALA A 70 -25.32 -3.96 1.81
CA ALA A 70 -25.95 -4.71 0.74
C ALA A 70 -24.93 -5.13 -0.33
N ALA A 71 -24.02 -4.24 -0.66
CA ALA A 71 -22.90 -4.55 -1.56
C ALA A 71 -21.79 -5.35 -0.88
N GLY A 72 -21.80 -5.49 0.46
CA GLY A 72 -20.73 -6.13 1.21
C GLY A 72 -19.40 -5.39 1.12
N MET A 73 -19.42 -4.05 1.14
CA MET A 73 -18.23 -3.25 0.89
C MET A 73 -17.97 -2.23 2.00
N ILE A 74 -16.70 -2.16 2.43
CA ILE A 74 -16.20 -1.13 3.34
C ILE A 74 -14.94 -0.53 2.69
N LYS A 75 -14.84 0.81 2.63
CA LYS A 75 -13.63 1.49 2.17
C LYS A 75 -13.19 2.51 3.21
N GLY A 76 -11.89 2.65 3.36
CA GLY A 76 -11.33 3.58 4.31
C GLY A 76 -9.94 4.06 3.92
N LYS A 77 -9.50 5.09 4.62
CA LYS A 77 -8.13 5.61 4.53
C LYS A 77 -7.54 5.62 5.93
N PHE A 78 -6.38 5.00 6.10
CA PHE A 78 -5.67 5.02 7.38
C PHE A 78 -4.21 5.42 7.20
N ILE A 79 -3.58 5.72 8.33
CA ILE A 79 -2.22 6.22 8.39
C ILE A 79 -1.37 5.26 9.22
N ILE A 80 -0.23 4.84 8.66
CA ILE A 80 0.83 4.17 9.41
C ILE A 80 1.88 5.26 9.73
N SER A 81 2.03 5.57 11.01
CA SER A 81 2.95 6.63 11.46
C SER A 81 4.31 6.06 11.82
N ASN A 82 5.33 6.91 11.76
CA ASN A 82 6.68 6.63 12.25
C ASN A 82 7.37 5.42 11.58
N VAL A 83 7.11 5.19 10.29
CA VAL A 83 7.83 4.17 9.54
C VAL A 83 9.25 4.65 9.27
N LEU A 84 10.23 4.00 9.89
CA LEU A 84 11.64 4.38 9.79
C LEU A 84 12.30 3.68 8.59
N GLU A 85 12.88 4.46 7.66
CA GLU A 85 13.76 3.95 6.61
C GLU A 85 15.12 4.67 6.67
N GLY A 86 16.17 3.91 6.97
CA GLY A 86 17.49 4.51 7.29
C GLY A 86 17.38 5.40 8.52
N ILE A 87 17.62 6.70 8.34
CA ILE A 87 17.50 7.72 9.39
C ILE A 87 16.20 8.53 9.29
N TYR A 88 15.33 8.26 8.30
CA TYR A 88 14.16 9.07 7.98
C TYR A 88 12.87 8.44 8.48
N TYR A 89 12.02 9.25 9.11
CA TYR A 89 10.66 8.89 9.49
C TYR A 89 9.66 9.27 8.39
N HIS A 90 8.73 8.35 8.12
CA HIS A 90 7.68 8.54 7.14
C HIS A 90 6.31 8.30 7.75
N ARG A 91 5.34 9.09 7.30
CA ARG A 91 3.91 8.86 7.48
C ARG A 91 3.37 8.25 6.18
N ILE A 92 2.78 7.08 6.28
CA ILE A 92 2.26 6.34 5.14
C ILE A 92 0.74 6.47 5.12
N ASN A 93 0.19 6.97 4.01
CA ASN A 93 -1.25 6.95 3.76
C ASN A 93 -1.59 5.69 2.95
N VAL A 94 -2.68 5.02 3.31
CA VAL A 94 -3.11 3.77 2.69
C VAL A 94 -4.63 3.81 2.49
N ILE A 95 -5.11 3.48 1.29
CA ILE A 95 -6.53 3.18 1.05
C ILE A 95 -6.74 1.69 1.25
N ILE A 96 -7.70 1.33 2.11
CA ILE A 96 -8.16 -0.05 2.31
C ILE A 96 -9.54 -0.23 1.70
N SER A 97 -9.74 -1.35 1.01
CA SER A 97 -11.05 -1.83 0.56
C SER A 97 -11.27 -3.24 1.09
N ILE A 98 -12.39 -3.46 1.76
CA ILE A 98 -12.82 -4.77 2.26
C ILE A 98 -14.08 -5.13 1.48
N GLU A 99 -14.03 -6.23 0.75
CA GLU A 99 -15.15 -6.77 -0.04
C GLU A 99 -15.52 -8.13 0.53
N VAL A 100 -16.78 -8.27 0.88
CA VAL A 100 -17.31 -9.45 1.58
C VAL A 100 -18.28 -10.21 0.68
N LYS A 101 -18.15 -11.54 0.66
CA LYS A 101 -19.08 -12.49 0.05
C LYS A 101 -19.30 -13.65 1.03
N ASP A 102 -20.23 -14.56 0.72
CA ASP A 102 -20.39 -15.75 1.51
C ASP A 102 -19.07 -16.50 1.66
N ASN A 103 -18.74 -16.87 2.89
CA ASN A 103 -17.56 -17.65 3.30
C ASN A 103 -16.19 -16.99 3.09
N LYS A 104 -16.10 -15.79 2.57
CA LYS A 104 -14.80 -15.12 2.32
C LYS A 104 -14.89 -13.60 2.23
N MET A 105 -13.76 -12.97 2.48
CA MET A 105 -13.57 -11.56 2.21
C MET A 105 -12.25 -11.29 1.51
N ARG A 106 -12.18 -10.20 0.80
CA ARG A 106 -10.99 -9.70 0.15
C ARG A 106 -10.59 -8.36 0.76
N LEU A 107 -9.37 -8.26 1.25
CA LEU A 107 -8.74 -7.01 1.65
C LEU A 107 -7.82 -6.55 0.53
N SER A 108 -7.97 -5.31 0.10
CA SER A 108 -7.12 -4.68 -0.91
C SER A 108 -6.55 -3.38 -0.35
N PHE A 109 -5.25 -3.15 -0.56
CA PHE A 109 -4.53 -1.97 -0.14
C PHE A 109 -3.96 -1.29 -1.38
N SER A 110 -4.30 0.00 -1.55
CA SER A 110 -3.93 0.78 -2.72
C SER A 110 -3.58 2.23 -2.35
N ASP A 111 -3.18 3.01 -3.36
CA ASP A 111 -2.84 4.43 -3.22
C ASP A 111 -1.88 4.70 -2.06
N ILE A 112 -0.89 3.81 -1.92
CA ILE A 112 0.07 3.84 -0.83
C ILE A 112 1.09 4.94 -1.13
N SER A 113 1.04 5.99 -0.33
CA SER A 113 1.95 7.13 -0.43
C SER A 113 2.65 7.41 0.89
N ALA A 114 3.88 7.89 0.81
CA ALA A 114 4.70 8.25 1.94
C ALA A 114 4.96 9.76 1.96
N THR A 115 4.90 10.34 3.15
CA THR A 115 5.31 11.72 3.41
C THR A 115 6.44 11.70 4.43
N TYR A 116 7.55 12.35 4.10
CA TYR A 116 8.66 12.53 5.04
C TYR A 116 8.22 13.37 6.23
N THR A 117 8.54 12.97 7.46
CA THR A 117 8.10 13.66 8.68
C THR A 117 9.25 14.05 9.62
N GLY A 118 10.47 13.67 9.32
CA GLY A 118 11.65 14.00 10.12
C GLY A 118 12.75 12.94 10.02
N ASP A 119 13.81 13.13 10.80
CA ASP A 119 14.91 12.20 10.90
C ASP A 119 15.36 12.00 12.36
N VAL A 120 16.14 10.94 12.60
CA VAL A 120 16.62 10.57 13.94
C VAL A 120 17.69 11.52 14.48
N LEU A 121 18.36 12.31 13.61
CA LEU A 121 19.46 13.19 13.99
C LEU A 121 18.95 14.53 14.55
N ASN A 122 17.85 15.05 13.96
CA ASN A 122 17.26 16.34 14.31
C ASN A 122 16.00 16.21 15.18
N GLY A 123 15.67 15.00 15.63
CA GLY A 123 14.42 14.71 16.30
C GLY A 123 13.22 14.80 15.38
N ASN A 124 12.01 14.75 15.94
CA ASN A 124 10.75 14.79 15.17
C ASN A 124 10.44 16.22 14.65
N TYR A 125 11.39 16.88 14.02
CA TYR A 125 11.14 18.20 13.43
C TYR A 125 10.31 18.05 12.15
N ARG A 126 9.10 18.53 12.24
CA ARG A 126 8.06 18.60 11.23
C ARG A 126 8.43 19.55 10.09
N GLN A 127 9.28 19.13 9.22
CA GLN A 127 9.18 19.65 7.87
C GLN A 127 8.29 18.66 7.13
N GLU A 128 7.00 19.01 6.94
CA GLU A 128 6.13 18.23 6.07
C GLU A 128 6.77 18.17 4.69
N GLY A 129 7.38 17.05 4.41
CA GLY A 129 8.13 16.83 3.19
C GLY A 129 7.21 16.49 2.01
N VAL A 130 7.83 16.32 0.87
CA VAL A 130 7.15 15.90 -0.35
C VAL A 130 6.48 14.53 -0.16
N THR A 131 5.23 14.42 -0.57
CA THR A 131 4.53 13.13 -0.63
C THR A 131 4.87 12.42 -1.95
N PHE A 132 5.18 11.14 -1.88
CA PHE A 132 5.52 10.32 -3.04
C PHE A 132 4.86 8.94 -2.97
N THR A 133 4.67 8.31 -4.12
CA THR A 133 4.17 6.93 -4.19
C THR A 133 5.23 5.96 -3.70
N VAL A 134 4.85 5.02 -2.82
CA VAL A 134 5.75 4.00 -2.30
C VAL A 134 6.04 2.96 -3.38
N ASP A 135 7.32 2.77 -3.68
CA ASP A 135 7.78 1.74 -4.61
C ASP A 135 7.86 0.39 -3.90
N ALA A 136 7.21 -0.63 -4.46
CA ALA A 136 7.15 -1.98 -3.91
C ALA A 136 8.53 -2.64 -3.73
N THR A 137 9.52 -2.25 -4.54
CA THR A 137 10.87 -2.84 -4.53
C THR A 137 11.82 -2.15 -3.55
N SER A 138 11.46 -0.94 -3.08
CA SER A 138 12.27 -0.14 -2.15
C SER A 138 12.35 -0.75 -0.75
N GLY A 139 13.31 -0.28 0.05
CA GLY A 139 13.41 -0.62 1.47
C GLY A 139 12.17 -0.20 2.26
N LEU A 140 11.66 1.01 1.98
CA LEU A 140 10.41 1.52 2.54
C LEU A 140 9.22 0.65 2.14
N GLY A 141 9.12 0.26 0.84
CA GLY A 141 8.05 -0.60 0.34
C GLY A 141 7.99 -1.95 1.05
N LYS A 142 9.13 -2.58 1.30
CA LYS A 142 9.21 -3.84 2.04
C LYS A 142 8.74 -3.69 3.49
N LYS A 143 9.10 -2.59 4.17
CA LYS A 143 8.63 -2.30 5.53
C LYS A 143 7.13 -2.05 5.58
N VAL A 144 6.61 -1.20 4.69
CA VAL A 144 5.18 -0.93 4.59
C VAL A 144 4.39 -2.21 4.28
N LYS A 145 4.91 -3.07 3.40
CA LYS A 145 4.30 -4.38 3.13
C LYS A 145 4.23 -5.25 4.38
N SER A 146 5.30 -5.28 5.19
CA SER A 146 5.32 -6.02 6.46
C SER A 146 4.28 -5.51 7.47
N GLU A 147 4.09 -4.19 7.56
CA GLU A 147 3.05 -3.59 8.41
C GLU A 147 1.64 -3.98 7.92
N ILE A 148 1.41 -3.94 6.60
CA ILE A 148 0.15 -4.39 6.00
C ILE A 148 -0.11 -5.87 6.28
N ASP A 149 0.90 -6.73 6.16
CA ASP A 149 0.76 -8.16 6.42
C ASP A 149 0.44 -8.45 7.90
N SER A 150 1.05 -7.68 8.81
CA SER A 150 0.75 -7.75 10.24
C SER A 150 -0.68 -7.30 10.53
N PHE A 151 -1.13 -6.21 9.89
CA PHE A 151 -2.53 -5.77 9.97
C PHE A 151 -3.50 -6.86 9.49
N VAL A 152 -3.23 -7.45 8.32
CA VAL A 152 -4.08 -8.50 7.73
C VAL A 152 -4.20 -9.70 8.68
N LYS A 153 -3.10 -10.11 9.32
CA LYS A 153 -3.10 -11.23 10.27
C LYS A 153 -4.01 -10.94 11.47
N VAL A 154 -3.85 -9.79 12.11
CA VAL A 154 -4.67 -9.41 13.28
C VAL A 154 -6.13 -9.24 12.89
N PHE A 155 -6.40 -8.62 11.74
CA PHE A 155 -7.76 -8.45 11.21
C PHE A 155 -8.44 -9.80 10.97
N ALA A 156 -7.73 -10.74 10.33
CA ALA A 156 -8.24 -12.08 10.06
C ALA A 156 -8.58 -12.86 11.35
N GLU A 157 -7.74 -12.74 12.38
CA GLU A 157 -7.98 -13.34 13.69
C GLU A 157 -9.25 -12.75 14.33
N LYS A 158 -9.39 -11.43 14.35
CA LYS A 158 -10.58 -10.76 14.90
C LYS A 158 -11.87 -11.20 14.20
N VAL A 159 -11.89 -11.19 12.87
CA VAL A 159 -13.08 -11.59 12.10
C VAL A 159 -13.48 -13.05 12.35
N LYS A 160 -12.51 -13.93 12.58
CA LYS A 160 -12.78 -15.36 12.87
C LYS A 160 -13.27 -15.60 14.31
N THR A 161 -12.84 -14.78 15.26
CA THR A 161 -13.13 -14.96 16.68
C THR A 161 -14.44 -14.30 17.14
N VAL A 162 -14.94 -13.30 16.42
CA VAL A 162 -16.25 -12.70 16.74
C VAL A 162 -17.33 -13.74 16.46
N SER A 163 -17.86 -14.39 17.52
CA SER A 163 -19.05 -15.21 17.42
C SER A 163 -20.28 -14.31 17.27
N SER A 164 -21.24 -14.74 16.46
CA SER A 164 -22.53 -14.04 16.31
C SER A 164 -23.52 -14.40 17.43
N ASP A 165 -23.06 -15.01 18.50
CA ASP A 165 -23.91 -15.45 19.61
C ASP A 165 -24.24 -14.25 20.51
N TRP A 166 -25.44 -13.72 20.27
CA TRP A 166 -26.19 -12.80 21.15
C TRP A 166 -27.29 -13.56 21.86
#